data_812e88b7ccbf6cb14cf079bfca137263
#
_entry.id   812e88b7ccbf6cb14cf079bfca137263
#
_cell.length_a   1.000
_cell.length_b   1.000
_cell.length_c   1.000
_cell.angle_alpha   90.00
_cell.angle_beta   90.00
_cell.angle_gamma   90.00
#
_symmetry.space_group_name_H-M   'P 1'
#
loop_
_entity.id
_entity.type
_entity.pdbx_description
1 polymer ?
#
loop_
_entity_poly.entity_id
_entity_poly.type
_entity_poly.pdbx_seq_one_letter_code
_entity_poly.pdbx_strand_id
1 'polypeptide(L)'
;MARQRTGAGASAAKPGKPAKQKKSRWYNQVWQAYQMTRRQDPSVTWYMLGAFVGIVAVAALIGILLGPSPTYTLILGVPFAVLGAMFILARKAETAAYAQIQGQPGAARAALGTIRRGWTFGEEPVAVDPRTQDLIFRGVGRAGVVLVSEGPPNRATKLLDAERKKTNRVLPNVPVILIQSGDDKGQVALRKLPRAIQKLRPTLTKQESAEILKRLTALGGVRLPVPKGVDPMRARPDRKGMRGR
;
A
#
# COMPACT_ATOMS: atom_id res chain seq x y z
N MET A 1 23.54 69.65 -0.61
CA MET A 1 22.36 68.99 -1.19
C MET A 1 22.78 67.73 -1.92
N ALA A 2 22.73 66.59 -1.27
CA ALA A 2 23.12 65.30 -1.82
C ALA A 2 21.87 64.42 -1.98
N ARG A 3 21.62 64.04 -3.23
CA ARG A 3 20.47 63.23 -3.63
C ARG A 3 20.85 61.76 -3.58
N GLN A 4 20.41 61.05 -2.57
CA GLN A 4 20.52 59.56 -2.50
C GLN A 4 19.57 58.92 -3.47
N ARG A 5 20.11 58.15 -4.42
CA ARG A 5 19.36 57.24 -5.31
C ARG A 5 19.30 55.85 -4.64
N THR A 6 18.15 55.49 -4.12
CA THR A 6 17.82 54.12 -3.71
C THR A 6 17.36 53.35 -4.94
N GLY A 7 18.22 52.49 -5.44
CA GLY A 7 17.88 51.50 -6.47
C GLY A 7 17.85 50.11 -5.85
N ALA A 8 16.66 49.65 -5.42
CA ALA A 8 16.45 48.26 -5.02
C ALA A 8 15.67 47.52 -6.13
N GLY A 9 16.40 46.99 -7.08
CA GLY A 9 15.86 46.01 -8.03
C GLY A 9 15.83 44.63 -7.41
N ALA A 10 14.72 44.25 -6.79
CA ALA A 10 14.46 42.88 -6.41
C ALA A 10 14.19 42.05 -7.67
N SER A 11 15.20 41.33 -8.13
CA SER A 11 15.06 40.34 -9.19
C SER A 11 14.21 39.16 -8.66
N ALA A 12 12.94 39.12 -9.10
CA ALA A 12 12.06 37.97 -8.83
C ALA A 12 12.63 36.75 -9.56
N ALA A 13 13.20 35.82 -8.79
CA ALA A 13 13.62 34.53 -9.28
C ALA A 13 12.41 33.77 -9.86
N LYS A 14 12.44 33.52 -11.16
CA LYS A 14 11.44 32.69 -11.86
C LYS A 14 11.43 31.28 -11.20
N PRO A 15 10.26 30.70 -10.89
CA PRO A 15 10.18 29.36 -10.37
C PRO A 15 10.78 28.38 -11.41
N GLY A 16 11.85 27.69 -11.00
CA GLY A 16 12.52 26.72 -11.85
C GLY A 16 11.53 25.63 -12.29
N LYS A 17 11.50 25.35 -13.61
CA LYS A 17 10.73 24.25 -14.18
C LYS A 17 11.08 22.96 -13.43
N PRO A 18 10.07 22.13 -13.01
CA PRO A 18 10.36 20.88 -12.34
C PRO A 18 11.25 20.02 -13.23
N ALA A 19 12.39 19.60 -12.68
CA ALA A 19 13.35 18.76 -13.38
C ALA A 19 12.61 17.52 -13.90
N LYS A 20 12.59 17.32 -15.23
CA LYS A 20 12.04 16.11 -15.85
C LYS A 20 12.77 14.91 -15.26
N GLN A 21 12.11 14.15 -14.41
CA GLN A 21 12.62 12.88 -13.90
C GLN A 21 12.90 12.00 -15.12
N LYS A 22 14.17 11.70 -15.38
CA LYS A 22 14.59 10.76 -16.42
C LYS A 22 13.86 9.44 -16.13
N LYS A 23 12.99 8.99 -17.05
CA LYS A 23 12.33 7.68 -16.94
C LYS A 23 13.44 6.64 -16.74
N SER A 24 13.48 6.03 -15.55
CA SER A 24 14.43 4.96 -15.28
C SER A 24 14.17 3.82 -16.28
N ARG A 25 15.20 3.36 -16.95
CA ARG A 25 15.08 2.26 -17.92
C ARG A 25 14.64 1.01 -17.15
N TRP A 26 13.80 0.17 -17.77
CA TRP A 26 13.18 -0.99 -17.13
C TRP A 26 14.21 -1.92 -16.43
N TYR A 27 15.39 -2.10 -17.00
CA TYR A 27 16.46 -2.92 -16.40
C TYR A 27 17.02 -2.31 -15.10
N ASN A 28 17.04 -0.97 -14.98
CA ASN A 28 17.46 -0.33 -13.75
C ASN A 28 16.44 -0.59 -12.63
N GLN A 29 15.14 -0.67 -12.96
CA GLN A 29 14.09 -1.02 -12.00
C GLN A 29 14.23 -2.47 -11.53
N VAL A 30 14.51 -3.40 -12.44
CA VAL A 30 14.77 -4.80 -12.11
C VAL A 30 16.02 -4.92 -11.22
N TRP A 31 17.08 -4.19 -11.56
CA TRP A 31 18.31 -4.17 -10.77
C TRP A 31 18.10 -3.61 -9.35
N GLN A 32 17.34 -2.52 -9.24
CA GLN A 32 16.98 -1.95 -7.93
C GLN A 32 16.13 -2.93 -7.09
N ALA A 33 15.14 -3.57 -7.72
CA ALA A 33 14.34 -4.60 -7.06
C ALA A 33 15.20 -5.77 -6.57
N TYR A 34 16.14 -6.22 -7.39
CA TYR A 34 17.10 -7.26 -7.01
C TYR A 34 17.98 -6.84 -5.82
N GLN A 35 18.58 -5.65 -5.86
CA GLN A 35 19.42 -5.15 -4.77
C GLN A 35 18.64 -5.00 -3.46
N MET A 36 17.41 -4.47 -3.54
CA MET A 36 16.52 -4.33 -2.39
C MET A 36 16.19 -5.70 -1.78
N THR A 37 15.84 -6.67 -2.62
CA THR A 37 15.49 -8.02 -2.17
C THR A 37 16.70 -8.73 -1.58
N ARG A 38 17.88 -8.62 -2.21
CA ARG A 38 19.13 -9.25 -1.74
C ARG A 38 19.58 -8.74 -0.37
N ARG A 39 19.29 -7.46 -0.05
CA ARG A 39 19.61 -6.89 1.28
C ARG A 39 18.82 -7.52 2.40
N GLN A 40 17.59 -7.97 2.13
CA GLN A 40 16.72 -8.62 3.12
C GLN A 40 16.86 -10.14 3.11
N ASP A 41 17.03 -10.73 1.94
CA ASP A 41 17.13 -12.17 1.75
C ASP A 41 18.28 -12.50 0.78
N PRO A 42 19.50 -12.72 1.30
CA PRO A 42 20.67 -13.02 0.47
C PRO A 42 20.53 -14.32 -0.34
N SER A 43 19.65 -15.22 0.08
CA SER A 43 19.39 -16.49 -0.62
C SER A 43 18.63 -16.33 -1.94
N VAL A 44 18.08 -15.15 -2.24
CA VAL A 44 17.36 -14.90 -3.51
C VAL A 44 18.19 -15.21 -4.74
N THR A 45 19.49 -14.93 -4.70
CA THR A 45 20.42 -15.22 -5.81
C THR A 45 20.48 -16.70 -6.11
N TRP A 46 20.56 -17.54 -5.08
CA TRP A 46 20.61 -18.99 -5.22
C TRP A 46 19.29 -19.55 -5.76
N TYR A 47 18.15 -19.03 -5.31
CA TYR A 47 16.84 -19.43 -5.85
C TYR A 47 16.68 -19.08 -7.31
N MET A 48 17.13 -17.87 -7.73
CA MET A 48 17.09 -17.45 -9.12
C MET A 48 18.01 -18.31 -9.99
N LEU A 49 19.23 -18.55 -9.52
CA LEU A 49 20.21 -19.39 -10.23
C LEU A 49 19.69 -20.84 -10.33
N GLY A 50 19.18 -21.41 -9.23
CA GLY A 50 18.62 -22.76 -9.23
C GLY A 50 17.44 -22.93 -10.18
N ALA A 51 16.53 -21.93 -10.24
CA ALA A 51 15.42 -21.96 -11.18
C ALA A 51 15.90 -21.84 -12.63
N PHE A 52 16.85 -20.95 -12.90
CA PHE A 52 17.42 -20.79 -14.22
C PHE A 52 18.07 -22.08 -14.72
N VAL A 53 18.98 -22.65 -13.92
CA VAL A 53 19.67 -23.89 -14.25
C VAL A 53 18.69 -25.06 -14.35
N GLY A 54 17.71 -25.15 -13.44
CA GLY A 54 16.68 -26.21 -13.46
C GLY A 54 15.83 -26.18 -14.74
N ILE A 55 15.38 -25.01 -15.18
CA ILE A 55 14.58 -24.89 -16.41
C ILE A 55 15.43 -25.22 -17.65
N VAL A 56 16.67 -24.76 -17.69
CA VAL A 56 17.61 -25.08 -18.81
C VAL A 56 17.90 -26.57 -18.84
N ALA A 57 18.13 -27.21 -17.69
CA ALA A 57 18.37 -28.65 -17.59
C ALA A 57 17.15 -29.47 -18.07
N VAL A 58 15.95 -29.06 -17.67
CA VAL A 58 14.70 -29.71 -18.14
C VAL A 58 14.55 -29.53 -19.65
N ALA A 59 14.81 -28.35 -20.19
CA ALA A 59 14.76 -28.11 -21.64
C ALA A 59 15.76 -28.97 -22.41
N ALA A 60 16.98 -29.12 -21.88
CA ALA A 60 18.01 -29.98 -22.48
C ALA A 60 17.58 -31.47 -22.42
N LEU A 61 17.04 -31.92 -21.30
CA LEU A 61 16.56 -33.29 -21.12
C LEU A 61 15.42 -33.61 -22.10
N ILE A 62 14.48 -32.70 -22.29
CA ILE A 62 13.40 -32.83 -23.27
C ILE A 62 13.96 -32.97 -24.68
N GLY A 63 14.97 -32.16 -25.03
CA GLY A 63 15.63 -32.23 -26.33
C GLY A 63 16.34 -33.55 -26.61
N ILE A 64 16.90 -34.15 -25.57
CA ILE A 64 17.60 -35.44 -25.68
C ILE A 64 16.62 -36.64 -25.75
N LEU A 65 15.54 -36.60 -24.95
CA LEU A 65 14.61 -37.74 -24.81
C LEU A 65 13.54 -37.79 -25.89
N LEU A 66 13.05 -36.62 -26.38
CA LEU A 66 11.92 -36.54 -27.32
C LEU A 66 12.34 -36.32 -28.78
N GLY A 67 13.64 -36.24 -29.09
CA GLY A 67 14.14 -36.21 -30.44
C GLY A 67 14.18 -34.91 -31.22
N PRO A 68 13.60 -33.75 -30.77
CA PRO A 68 13.95 -32.49 -31.41
C PRO A 68 15.44 -32.19 -31.09
N SER A 69 16.17 -31.59 -32.04
CA SER A 69 17.58 -31.33 -31.77
C SER A 69 17.74 -30.52 -30.48
N PRO A 70 18.69 -30.86 -29.57
CA PRO A 70 18.87 -30.21 -28.28
C PRO A 70 19.13 -28.69 -28.43
N THR A 71 19.59 -28.23 -29.56
CA THR A 71 19.81 -26.82 -29.87
C THR A 71 18.48 -26.02 -29.89
N TYR A 72 17.42 -26.58 -30.49
CA TYR A 72 16.10 -25.91 -30.50
C TYR A 72 15.49 -25.81 -29.11
N THR A 73 15.57 -26.88 -28.33
CA THR A 73 15.00 -26.88 -26.96
C THR A 73 15.76 -25.96 -26.03
N LEU A 74 17.07 -25.78 -26.21
CA LEU A 74 17.87 -24.82 -25.46
C LEU A 74 17.52 -23.37 -25.86
N ILE A 75 17.41 -23.06 -27.18
CA ILE A 75 17.01 -21.73 -27.64
C ILE A 75 15.66 -21.33 -27.07
N LEU A 76 14.72 -22.28 -27.00
CA LEU A 76 13.40 -22.04 -26.41
C LEU A 76 13.45 -22.00 -24.87
N GLY A 77 14.26 -22.82 -24.26
CA GLY A 77 14.38 -22.97 -22.79
C GLY A 77 14.97 -21.75 -22.09
N VAL A 78 15.95 -21.06 -22.72
CA VAL A 78 16.61 -19.90 -22.12
C VAL A 78 15.64 -18.75 -21.81
N PRO A 79 14.75 -18.31 -22.73
CA PRO A 79 13.74 -17.31 -22.40
C PRO A 79 12.82 -17.72 -21.23
N PHE A 80 12.40 -18.97 -21.20
CA PHE A 80 11.58 -19.50 -20.08
C PHE A 80 12.38 -19.54 -18.77
N ALA A 81 13.67 -19.83 -18.80
CA ALA A 81 14.53 -19.80 -17.63
C ALA A 81 14.66 -18.37 -17.06
N VAL A 82 14.81 -17.38 -17.95
CA VAL A 82 14.82 -15.95 -17.57
C VAL A 82 13.48 -15.55 -16.95
N LEU A 83 12.35 -15.94 -17.55
CA LEU A 83 11.04 -15.65 -17.01
C LEU A 83 10.83 -16.31 -15.62
N GLY A 84 11.30 -17.55 -15.45
CA GLY A 84 11.25 -18.24 -14.15
C GLY A 84 12.08 -17.53 -13.08
N ALA A 85 13.30 -17.11 -13.41
CA ALA A 85 14.13 -16.35 -12.49
C ALA A 85 13.49 -14.97 -12.15
N MET A 86 12.92 -14.28 -13.13
CA MET A 86 12.20 -13.02 -12.89
C MET A 86 10.94 -13.21 -12.04
N PHE A 87 10.23 -14.32 -12.22
CA PHE A 87 9.06 -14.65 -11.40
C PHE A 87 9.43 -14.83 -9.92
N ILE A 88 10.55 -15.55 -9.66
CA ILE A 88 11.07 -15.71 -8.30
C ILE A 88 11.47 -14.37 -7.70
N LEU A 89 12.18 -13.54 -8.48
CA LEU A 89 12.56 -12.21 -8.04
C LEU A 89 11.32 -11.37 -7.68
N ALA A 90 10.31 -11.36 -8.54
CA ALA A 90 9.08 -10.60 -8.28
C ALA A 90 8.38 -11.05 -7.00
N ARG A 91 8.29 -12.36 -6.76
CA ARG A 91 7.70 -12.92 -5.52
C ARG A 91 8.48 -12.56 -4.26
N LYS A 92 9.79 -12.62 -4.34
CA LYS A 92 10.68 -12.25 -3.23
C LYS A 92 10.71 -10.74 -3.01
N ALA A 93 10.73 -9.94 -4.07
CA ALA A 93 10.66 -8.49 -3.98
C ALA A 93 9.35 -8.01 -3.35
N GLU A 94 8.21 -8.62 -3.71
CA GLU A 94 6.92 -8.36 -3.04
C GLU A 94 7.01 -8.62 -1.54
N THR A 95 7.58 -9.76 -1.14
CA THR A 95 7.75 -10.10 0.29
C THR A 95 8.66 -9.10 1.00
N ALA A 96 9.76 -8.72 0.37
CA ALA A 96 10.71 -7.75 0.89
C ALA A 96 10.08 -6.35 1.04
N ALA A 97 9.26 -5.93 0.09
CA ALA A 97 8.57 -4.65 0.15
C ALA A 97 7.58 -4.59 1.32
N TYR A 98 6.78 -5.65 1.51
CA TYR A 98 5.85 -5.71 2.65
C TYR A 98 6.58 -5.77 4.00
N ALA A 99 7.71 -6.49 4.08
CA ALA A 99 8.51 -6.54 5.30
C ALA A 99 9.08 -5.17 5.71
N GLN A 100 9.38 -4.29 4.75
CA GLN A 100 9.89 -2.94 5.05
C GLN A 100 8.83 -2.01 5.65
N ILE A 101 7.57 -2.15 5.27
CA ILE A 101 6.48 -1.30 5.77
C ILE A 101 5.77 -1.92 6.98
N GLN A 102 6.05 -3.20 7.26
CA GLN A 102 5.46 -3.91 8.38
C GLN A 102 5.82 -3.24 9.71
N GLY A 103 4.81 -3.07 10.58
CA GLY A 103 4.97 -2.36 11.85
C GLY A 103 4.99 -0.83 11.74
N GLN A 104 4.92 -0.25 10.53
CA GLN A 104 4.77 1.18 10.37
C GLN A 104 3.27 1.56 10.34
N PRO A 105 2.87 2.68 10.97
CA PRO A 105 1.50 3.17 10.88
C PRO A 105 1.12 3.44 9.42
N GLY A 106 -0.05 2.95 9.00
CA GLY A 106 -0.52 3.09 7.61
C GLY A 106 -0.09 1.96 6.66
N ALA A 107 0.62 0.95 7.13
CA ALA A 107 1.04 -0.20 6.32
C ALA A 107 -0.16 -0.94 5.70
N ALA A 108 -1.25 -1.13 6.46
CA ALA A 108 -2.47 -1.74 5.93
C ALA A 108 -3.06 -0.88 4.81
N ARG A 109 -3.02 0.46 4.92
CA ARG A 109 -3.49 1.34 3.84
C ARG A 109 -2.71 1.12 2.54
N ALA A 110 -1.39 0.97 2.63
CA ALA A 110 -0.55 0.66 1.47
C ALA A 110 -0.94 -0.68 0.83
N ALA A 111 -1.17 -1.72 1.65
CA ALA A 111 -1.63 -3.02 1.17
C ALA A 111 -3.03 -2.94 0.54
N LEU A 112 -3.98 -2.22 1.17
CA LEU A 112 -5.34 -2.02 0.66
C LEU A 112 -5.34 -1.26 -0.67
N GLY A 113 -4.42 -0.33 -0.87
CA GLY A 113 -4.23 0.42 -2.12
C GLY A 113 -3.87 -0.44 -3.33
N THR A 114 -3.41 -1.67 -3.14
CA THR A 114 -3.14 -2.61 -4.23
C THR A 114 -4.41 -3.24 -4.81
N ILE A 115 -5.54 -3.14 -4.10
CA ILE A 115 -6.83 -3.67 -4.53
C ILE A 115 -7.48 -2.70 -5.51
N ARG A 116 -7.45 -3.03 -6.80
CA ARG A 116 -7.94 -2.15 -7.88
C ARG A 116 -9.41 -2.38 -8.26
N ARG A 117 -10.00 -3.52 -7.92
CA ARG A 117 -11.33 -3.91 -8.40
C ARG A 117 -12.25 -4.33 -7.26
N GLY A 118 -13.50 -3.89 -7.33
CA GLY A 118 -14.57 -4.35 -6.46
C GLY A 118 -14.61 -3.75 -5.06
N TRP A 119 -13.63 -2.94 -4.69
CA TRP A 119 -13.53 -2.30 -3.39
C TRP A 119 -13.10 -0.84 -3.52
N THR A 120 -13.66 0.01 -2.66
CA THR A 120 -13.26 1.42 -2.51
C THR A 120 -12.84 1.64 -1.07
N PHE A 121 -11.59 2.02 -0.87
CA PHE A 121 -11.04 2.36 0.45
C PHE A 121 -10.85 3.87 0.57
N GLY A 122 -11.17 4.43 1.74
CA GLY A 122 -10.86 5.81 2.05
C GLY A 122 -9.34 6.05 2.07
N GLU A 123 -8.92 7.27 1.76
CA GLU A 123 -7.50 7.65 1.86
C GLU A 123 -7.07 7.82 3.31
N GLU A 124 -7.98 8.36 4.13
CA GLU A 124 -7.76 8.59 5.55
C GLU A 124 -8.30 7.43 6.39
N PRO A 125 -7.69 7.15 7.55
CA PRO A 125 -8.25 6.22 8.51
C PRO A 125 -9.59 6.75 9.06
N VAL A 126 -10.52 5.87 9.39
CA VAL A 126 -11.83 6.26 9.96
C VAL A 126 -11.80 6.37 11.48
N ALA A 127 -10.83 5.75 12.11
CA ALA A 127 -10.54 5.90 13.52
C ALA A 127 -9.04 5.82 13.75
N VAL A 128 -8.55 6.61 14.68
CA VAL A 128 -7.16 6.68 15.12
C VAL A 128 -7.15 6.74 16.63
N ASP A 129 -6.35 5.91 17.27
CA ASP A 129 -6.02 6.12 18.69
C ASP A 129 -4.80 7.05 18.77
N PRO A 130 -4.95 8.30 19.28
CA PRO A 130 -3.85 9.27 19.31
C PRO A 130 -2.66 8.82 20.17
N ARG A 131 -2.91 7.93 21.12
CA ARG A 131 -1.92 7.49 22.10
C ARG A 131 -1.06 6.34 21.60
N THR A 132 -1.69 5.40 20.89
CA THR A 132 -1.05 4.17 20.44
C THR A 132 -0.79 4.15 18.94
N GLN A 133 -1.33 5.13 18.21
CA GLN A 133 -1.28 5.24 16.75
C GLN A 133 -1.90 4.02 16.03
N ASP A 134 -2.78 3.29 16.72
CA ASP A 134 -3.55 2.23 16.10
C ASP A 134 -4.57 2.85 15.13
N LEU A 135 -4.66 2.31 13.93
CA LEU A 135 -5.45 2.87 12.83
C LEU A 135 -6.55 1.90 12.41
N ILE A 136 -7.70 2.45 12.02
CA ILE A 136 -8.75 1.68 11.35
C ILE A 136 -9.02 2.26 9.99
N PHE A 137 -8.97 1.41 8.98
CA PHE A 137 -9.35 1.73 7.61
C PHE A 137 -10.68 1.08 7.27
N ARG A 138 -11.49 1.79 6.49
CA ARG A 138 -12.80 1.31 6.05
C ARG A 138 -12.81 1.16 4.54
N GLY A 139 -13.27 0.00 4.08
CA GLY A 139 -13.51 -0.29 2.68
C GLY A 139 -14.97 -0.63 2.43
N VAL A 140 -15.48 -0.26 1.28
CA VAL A 140 -16.82 -0.61 0.79
C VAL A 140 -16.69 -1.41 -0.49
N GLY A 141 -17.38 -2.53 -0.53
CA GLY A 141 -17.40 -3.40 -1.70
C GLY A 141 -18.70 -4.19 -1.78
N ARG A 142 -18.77 -5.08 -2.76
CA ARG A 142 -19.96 -5.92 -2.94
C ARG A 142 -20.16 -6.96 -1.82
N ALA A 143 -19.17 -7.22 -1.01
CA ALA A 143 -19.31 -8.09 0.17
C ALA A 143 -19.81 -7.34 1.41
N GLY A 144 -20.00 -6.02 1.34
CA GLY A 144 -20.38 -5.18 2.46
C GLY A 144 -19.32 -4.16 2.82
N VAL A 145 -19.25 -3.81 4.11
CA VAL A 145 -18.24 -2.92 4.67
C VAL A 145 -17.16 -3.75 5.35
N VAL A 146 -15.90 -3.50 5.02
CA VAL A 146 -14.75 -4.10 5.69
C VAL A 146 -14.08 -3.03 6.55
N LEU A 147 -13.85 -3.36 7.81
CA LEU A 147 -13.04 -2.58 8.74
C LEU A 147 -11.72 -3.31 8.96
N VAL A 148 -10.62 -2.66 8.65
CA VAL A 148 -9.27 -3.21 8.80
C VAL A 148 -8.54 -2.42 9.86
N SER A 149 -8.10 -3.08 10.92
CA SER A 149 -7.29 -2.45 11.95
C SER A 149 -5.82 -2.78 11.80
N GLU A 150 -5.00 -1.81 12.20
CA GLU A 150 -3.58 -1.98 12.49
C GLU A 150 -3.37 -1.91 14.00
N GLY A 151 -2.46 -2.74 14.51
CA GLY A 151 -2.08 -2.74 15.91
C GLY A 151 -2.27 -4.09 16.60
N PRO A 152 -1.86 -4.21 17.87
CA PRO A 152 -1.99 -5.42 18.67
C PRO A 152 -3.44 -5.86 18.84
N PRO A 153 -3.72 -7.20 18.87
CA PRO A 153 -5.08 -7.74 18.85
C PRO A 153 -6.01 -7.16 19.92
N ASN A 154 -5.49 -7.04 21.13
CA ASN A 154 -6.29 -6.61 22.30
C ASN A 154 -6.82 -5.17 22.17
N ARG A 155 -6.04 -4.27 21.57
CA ARG A 155 -6.44 -2.87 21.35
C ARG A 155 -7.27 -2.73 20.08
N ALA A 156 -6.82 -3.39 19.02
CA ALA A 156 -7.49 -3.41 17.74
C ALA A 156 -8.95 -3.85 17.83
N THR A 157 -9.25 -4.87 18.66
CA THR A 157 -10.61 -5.38 18.87
C THR A 157 -11.53 -4.29 19.41
N LYS A 158 -11.11 -3.55 20.45
CA LYS A 158 -11.92 -2.49 21.06
C LYS A 158 -12.26 -1.37 20.07
N LEU A 159 -11.26 -0.95 19.29
CA LEU A 159 -11.45 0.08 18.26
C LEU A 159 -12.36 -0.41 17.13
N LEU A 160 -12.17 -1.65 16.67
CA LEU A 160 -13.00 -2.27 15.63
C LEU A 160 -14.46 -2.38 16.08
N ASP A 161 -14.73 -2.81 17.33
CA ASP A 161 -16.08 -2.92 17.85
C ASP A 161 -16.76 -1.57 17.98
N ALA A 162 -16.03 -0.54 18.38
CA ALA A 162 -16.53 0.83 18.43
C ALA A 162 -16.93 1.33 17.03
N GLU A 163 -16.08 1.12 16.02
CA GLU A 163 -16.34 1.55 14.66
C GLU A 163 -17.42 0.68 13.97
N ARG A 164 -17.49 -0.61 14.30
CA ARG A 164 -18.59 -1.50 13.88
C ARG A 164 -19.93 -1.01 14.40
N LYS A 165 -20.03 -0.67 15.69
CA LYS A 165 -21.27 -0.12 16.28
C LYS A 165 -21.70 1.16 15.59
N LYS A 166 -20.75 2.02 15.26
CA LYS A 166 -20.97 3.28 14.55
C LYS A 166 -21.47 3.03 13.11
N THR A 167 -20.83 2.10 12.42
CA THR A 167 -21.21 1.71 11.05
C THR A 167 -22.59 1.05 11.03
N ASN A 168 -22.87 0.13 11.94
CA ASN A 168 -24.17 -0.56 12.03
C ASN A 168 -25.34 0.39 12.39
N ARG A 169 -25.07 1.47 13.14
CA ARG A 169 -26.10 2.48 13.44
C ARG A 169 -26.58 3.21 12.17
N VAL A 170 -25.69 3.40 11.21
CA VAL A 170 -26.00 4.08 9.94
C VAL A 170 -26.47 3.11 8.87
N LEU A 171 -25.97 1.88 8.93
CA LEU A 171 -26.19 0.82 7.95
C LEU A 171 -26.61 -0.48 8.64
N PRO A 172 -27.83 -0.57 9.21
CA PRO A 172 -28.23 -1.71 10.02
C PRO A 172 -28.30 -3.03 9.26
N ASN A 173 -28.56 -2.99 7.95
CA ASN A 173 -28.75 -4.18 7.09
C ASN A 173 -27.54 -4.52 6.22
N VAL A 174 -26.37 -3.92 6.48
CA VAL A 174 -25.17 -4.16 5.71
C VAL A 174 -24.19 -5.02 6.50
N PRO A 175 -23.66 -6.11 5.95
CA PRO A 175 -22.66 -6.91 6.63
C PRO A 175 -21.37 -6.10 6.85
N VAL A 176 -20.93 -6.07 8.13
CA VAL A 176 -19.67 -5.43 8.53
C VAL A 176 -18.67 -6.51 8.91
N ILE A 177 -17.61 -6.62 8.14
CA ILE A 177 -16.57 -7.62 8.28
C ILE A 177 -15.37 -6.98 8.96
N LEU A 178 -14.89 -7.59 10.04
CA LEU A 178 -13.74 -7.12 10.79
C LEU A 178 -12.50 -7.93 10.41
N ILE A 179 -11.42 -7.26 10.08
CA ILE A 179 -10.13 -7.88 9.79
C ILE A 179 -9.06 -7.16 10.59
N GLN A 180 -8.28 -7.92 11.34
CA GLN A 180 -7.11 -7.41 12.04
C GLN A 180 -5.86 -7.72 11.21
N SER A 181 -5.07 -6.71 10.90
CA SER A 181 -3.83 -6.83 10.16
C SER A 181 -2.65 -6.86 11.11
N GLY A 182 -1.81 -7.87 10.99
CA GLY A 182 -0.62 -8.08 11.82
C GLY A 182 -0.10 -9.50 11.73
N ASP A 183 0.86 -9.84 12.59
CA ASP A 183 1.50 -11.16 12.60
C ASP A 183 1.10 -12.02 13.81
N ASP A 184 0.33 -11.47 14.72
CA ASP A 184 -0.13 -12.17 15.90
C ASP A 184 -1.19 -13.23 15.56
N LYS A 185 -1.43 -14.14 16.50
CA LYS A 185 -2.44 -15.19 16.34
C LYS A 185 -3.83 -14.56 16.12
N GLY A 186 -4.49 -14.97 15.04
CA GLY A 186 -5.80 -14.46 14.67
C GLY A 186 -5.76 -13.23 13.76
N GLN A 187 -4.61 -12.67 13.49
CA GLN A 187 -4.42 -11.58 12.55
C GLN A 187 -4.10 -12.08 11.13
N VAL A 188 -4.40 -11.26 10.16
CA VAL A 188 -4.05 -11.50 8.76
C VAL A 188 -2.77 -10.75 8.44
N ALA A 189 -1.74 -11.49 8.05
CA ALA A 189 -0.47 -10.90 7.63
C ALA A 189 -0.69 -9.88 6.50
N LEU A 190 0.02 -8.75 6.56
CA LEU A 190 -0.13 -7.62 5.67
C LEU A 190 -0.12 -8.02 4.18
N ARG A 191 0.78 -8.91 3.79
CA ARG A 191 0.89 -9.45 2.43
C ARG A 191 -0.35 -10.25 1.99
N LYS A 192 -1.02 -10.91 2.92
CA LYS A 192 -2.21 -11.74 2.64
C LYS A 192 -3.50 -10.92 2.65
N LEU A 193 -3.47 -9.71 3.21
CA LEU A 193 -4.63 -8.85 3.42
C LEU A 193 -5.42 -8.56 2.11
N PRO A 194 -4.79 -8.17 0.99
CA PRO A 194 -5.52 -7.94 -0.25
C PRO A 194 -6.27 -9.17 -0.75
N ARG A 195 -5.64 -10.34 -0.66
CA ARG A 195 -6.27 -11.61 -1.08
C ARG A 195 -7.39 -12.03 -0.15
N ALA A 196 -7.23 -11.82 1.16
CA ALA A 196 -8.29 -12.12 2.14
C ALA A 196 -9.55 -11.32 1.84
N ILE A 197 -9.40 -10.04 1.54
CA ILE A 197 -10.52 -9.15 1.21
C ILE A 197 -11.16 -9.51 -0.15
N GLN A 198 -10.35 -9.82 -1.16
CA GLN A 198 -10.87 -10.20 -2.48
C GLN A 198 -11.63 -11.54 -2.49
N LYS A 199 -11.36 -12.42 -1.54
CA LYS A 199 -12.06 -13.72 -1.38
C LYS A 199 -13.42 -13.60 -0.69
N LEU A 200 -13.78 -12.45 -0.16
CA LEU A 200 -15.07 -12.24 0.49
C LEU A 200 -16.20 -12.43 -0.53
N ARG A 201 -17.22 -13.15 -0.11
CA ARG A 201 -18.37 -13.43 -0.98
C ARG A 201 -19.20 -12.16 -1.21
N PRO A 202 -19.54 -11.82 -2.46
CA PRO A 202 -20.40 -10.68 -2.75
C PRO A 202 -21.83 -10.97 -2.27
N THR A 203 -22.38 -10.09 -1.45
CA THR A 203 -23.74 -10.14 -0.90
C THR A 203 -24.61 -8.98 -1.40
N LEU A 204 -23.95 -7.92 -1.94
CA LEU A 204 -24.59 -6.69 -2.39
C LEU A 204 -24.47 -6.52 -3.90
N THR A 205 -25.42 -5.81 -4.46
CA THR A 205 -25.38 -5.35 -5.85
C THR A 205 -24.38 -4.17 -6.00
N LYS A 206 -24.04 -3.85 -7.23
CA LYS A 206 -23.15 -2.71 -7.52
C LYS A 206 -23.81 -1.38 -7.13
N GLN A 207 -25.13 -1.26 -7.29
CA GLN A 207 -25.89 -0.04 -6.95
C GLN A 207 -25.94 0.15 -5.43
N GLU A 208 -26.27 -0.89 -4.66
CA GLU A 208 -26.28 -0.85 -3.20
C GLU A 208 -24.92 -0.47 -2.64
N SER A 209 -23.82 -1.06 -3.17
CA SER A 209 -22.48 -0.71 -2.72
C SER A 209 -22.12 0.77 -2.99
N ALA A 210 -22.62 1.37 -4.08
CA ALA A 210 -22.42 2.78 -4.40
C ALA A 210 -23.22 3.69 -3.45
N GLU A 211 -24.45 3.32 -3.09
CA GLU A 211 -25.25 4.06 -2.11
C GLU A 211 -24.64 4.01 -0.70
N ILE A 212 -24.16 2.82 -0.29
CA ILE A 212 -23.46 2.65 0.97
C ILE A 212 -22.23 3.55 1.03
N LEU A 213 -21.46 3.60 -0.06
CA LEU A 213 -20.31 4.48 -0.15
C LEU A 213 -20.70 5.95 0.04
N LYS A 214 -21.75 6.43 -0.63
CA LYS A 214 -22.25 7.81 -0.47
C LYS A 214 -22.65 8.12 0.97
N ARG A 215 -23.42 7.22 1.62
CA ARG A 215 -23.84 7.39 3.01
C ARG A 215 -22.66 7.44 3.97
N LEU A 216 -21.67 6.57 3.79
CA LEU A 216 -20.48 6.52 4.64
C LEU A 216 -19.54 7.70 4.41
N THR A 217 -19.45 8.23 3.20
CA THR A 217 -18.69 9.45 2.89
C THR A 217 -19.32 10.67 3.59
N ALA A 218 -20.64 10.74 3.64
CA ALA A 218 -21.35 11.80 4.36
C ALA A 218 -21.14 11.79 5.89
N LEU A 219 -20.77 10.66 6.47
CA LEU A 219 -20.40 10.56 7.90
C LEU A 219 -19.07 11.25 8.24
N GLY A 220 -18.27 11.55 7.24
CA GLY A 220 -16.93 12.14 7.41
C GLY A 220 -15.88 11.13 7.90
N GLY A 221 -14.63 11.57 7.85
CA GLY A 221 -13.47 10.87 8.39
C GLY A 221 -13.28 11.08 9.89
N VAL A 222 -12.05 10.95 10.35
CA VAL A 222 -11.64 11.18 11.74
C VAL A 222 -12.03 12.60 12.16
N ARG A 223 -12.94 12.75 13.09
CA ARG A 223 -13.11 14.00 13.80
C ARG A 223 -11.97 14.09 14.82
N LEU A 224 -10.91 14.78 14.46
CA LEU A 224 -9.90 15.16 15.45
C LEU A 224 -10.62 15.91 16.57
N PRO A 225 -10.32 15.62 17.85
CA PRO A 225 -10.87 16.37 18.95
C PRO A 225 -10.33 17.80 18.91
N VAL A 226 -11.02 18.68 18.17
CA VAL A 226 -10.74 20.11 18.19
C VAL A 226 -11.24 20.62 19.53
N PRO A 227 -10.40 21.27 20.35
CA PRO A 227 -10.84 21.88 21.58
C PRO A 227 -12.04 22.80 21.32
N LYS A 228 -13.09 22.70 22.16
CA LYS A 228 -14.25 23.57 22.02
C LYS A 228 -13.79 25.03 22.05
N GLY A 229 -14.09 25.79 20.99
CA GLY A 229 -13.74 27.20 20.89
C GLY A 229 -12.63 27.55 19.87
N VAL A 230 -11.98 26.55 19.28
CA VAL A 230 -10.98 26.78 18.23
C VAL A 230 -11.59 26.42 16.88
N ASP A 231 -11.84 27.42 16.04
CA ASP A 231 -12.21 27.22 14.64
C ASP A 231 -10.92 26.91 13.84
N PRO A 232 -10.72 25.67 13.35
CA PRO A 232 -9.48 25.29 12.65
C PRO A 232 -9.26 26.10 11.35
N MET A 233 -10.35 26.64 10.75
CA MET A 233 -10.29 27.52 9.57
C MET A 233 -9.89 28.95 9.90
N ARG A 234 -10.00 29.36 11.18
CA ARG A 234 -9.62 30.69 11.68
C ARG A 234 -8.34 30.68 12.53
N ALA A 235 -7.72 29.55 12.74
CA ALA A 235 -6.44 29.46 13.43
C ALA A 235 -5.37 30.21 12.64
N ARG A 236 -5.18 31.49 12.95
CA ARG A 236 -4.04 32.26 12.42
C ARG A 236 -2.76 31.68 13.01
N PRO A 237 -1.73 31.45 12.18
CA PRO A 237 -0.42 31.03 12.71
C PRO A 237 0.07 32.06 13.72
N ASP A 238 0.45 31.58 14.90
CA ASP A 238 0.97 32.44 15.97
C ASP A 238 2.30 33.06 15.54
N ARG A 239 2.23 34.30 15.04
CA ARG A 239 3.41 35.05 14.59
C ARG A 239 4.39 35.38 15.72
N LYS A 240 3.97 35.29 17.00
CA LYS A 240 4.88 35.49 18.13
C LYS A 240 5.79 34.29 18.38
N GLY A 241 5.31 33.06 18.11
CA GLY A 241 6.14 31.85 18.24
C GLY A 241 7.20 31.69 17.14
N MET A 242 7.06 32.39 16.00
CA MET A 242 8.03 32.37 14.90
C MET A 242 9.17 33.40 15.02
N ARG A 243 9.05 34.39 15.90
CA ARG A 243 10.19 35.26 16.26
C ARG A 243 10.91 34.61 17.41
N GLY A 244 11.87 33.75 17.07
CA GLY A 244 12.81 33.16 18.03
C GLY A 244 13.48 34.23 18.88
N ARG A 245 13.65 33.87 20.13
CA ARG A 245 14.58 34.54 21.06
C ARG A 245 15.99 34.52 20.49
#